data_57238b5edc62a23d63dbbdd990436986
#
_entry.id   57238b5edc62a23d63dbbdd990436986
#
_cell.length_a   1.000
_cell.length_b   1.000
_cell.length_c   1.000
_cell.angle_alpha   90.00
_cell.angle_beta   90.00
_cell.angle_gamma   90.00
#
_symmetry.space_group_name_H-M   'P 1'
#
loop_
_entity.id
_entity.type
_entity.pdbx_description
1 polymer ?
#
loop_
_entity_poly.entity_id
_entity_poly.type
_entity_poly.pdbx_seq_one_letter_code
_entity_poly.pdbx_strand_id
1 'polypeptide(L)'
;MRKITLFFSLAIASISLAQTQIGNSDLEQWENVGAPTEEPVNWNGFKTGSGNFAGFANKQIERSSNVRAGASGMYCARIWSTSVLGIVANGTMTCGRINMGSTTPANAANYNYSSIADANFSEPCVDSPDSIVFWVKYTQAGGGSQNARIHAILHDAFDVHDPIDANSQPHIIATAELNYPATGGNWERKSIPFTYTANPGLVPGFVLVTFATNATPGGGAANDEVLIDDISLVYNGGVGLDEASIAPMHANYSNEELTLFGQIQGDLTVYSMNGAEVFNGLTNGKTSISLTGGIYVARLIDQNGNIFSTKFSVN
;
A
#
# COMPACT_ATOMS: atom_id res chain seq x y z
N MET A 1 16.95 -43.85 44.63
CA MET A 1 16.59 -43.74 43.21
C MET A 1 15.95 -42.40 42.99
N ARG A 2 16.69 -41.44 42.36
CA ARG A 2 16.15 -40.11 42.03
C ARG A 2 15.49 -40.22 40.66
N LYS A 3 14.16 -39.91 40.58
CA LYS A 3 13.41 -39.84 39.33
C LYS A 3 13.71 -38.48 38.70
N ILE A 4 14.36 -38.49 37.53
CA ILE A 4 14.54 -37.31 36.68
C ILE A 4 13.32 -37.20 35.78
N THR A 5 12.49 -36.16 36.01
CA THR A 5 11.35 -35.84 35.16
C THR A 5 11.87 -34.90 34.07
N LEU A 6 11.93 -35.40 32.83
CA LEU A 6 12.33 -34.62 31.66
C LEU A 6 11.10 -33.81 31.21
N PHE A 7 11.14 -32.49 31.30
CA PHE A 7 10.14 -31.60 30.72
C PHE A 7 10.50 -31.38 29.24
N PHE A 8 9.68 -31.89 28.35
CA PHE A 8 9.74 -31.57 26.93
C PHE A 8 8.99 -30.26 26.69
N SER A 9 9.71 -29.15 26.51
CA SER A 9 9.13 -27.89 26.05
C SER A 9 8.89 -27.98 24.53
N LEU A 10 7.63 -28.11 24.12
CA LEU A 10 7.23 -28.02 22.73
C LEU A 10 7.24 -26.54 22.33
N ALA A 11 8.28 -26.12 21.63
CA ALA A 11 8.32 -24.80 21.01
C ALA A 11 7.40 -24.84 19.77
N ILE A 12 6.24 -24.21 19.88
CA ILE A 12 5.36 -23.94 18.73
C ILE A 12 5.98 -22.77 17.99
N ALA A 13 6.68 -23.04 16.89
CA ALA A 13 7.08 -22.01 15.94
C ALA A 13 5.83 -21.52 15.20
N SER A 14 5.35 -20.34 15.52
CA SER A 14 4.36 -19.65 14.70
C SER A 14 5.01 -19.26 13.38
N ILE A 15 4.58 -19.89 12.28
CA ILE A 15 4.95 -19.48 10.93
C ILE A 15 4.14 -18.20 10.67
N SER A 16 4.76 -17.04 10.78
CA SER A 16 4.21 -15.79 10.25
C SER A 16 4.38 -15.87 8.73
N LEU A 17 3.29 -16.07 8.00
CA LEU A 17 3.29 -15.87 6.55
C LEU A 17 3.42 -14.36 6.33
N ALA A 18 4.50 -13.94 5.69
CA ALA A 18 4.65 -12.56 5.28
C ALA A 18 3.59 -12.24 4.21
N GLN A 19 2.85 -11.16 4.39
CA GLN A 19 1.87 -10.68 3.41
C GLN A 19 2.59 -10.24 2.14
N THR A 20 1.99 -10.53 0.98
CA THR A 20 2.58 -10.23 -0.33
C THR A 20 2.81 -8.72 -0.49
N GLN A 21 4.00 -8.32 -0.91
CA GLN A 21 4.33 -6.95 -1.27
C GLN A 21 4.78 -6.91 -2.73
N ILE A 22 4.68 -5.73 -3.35
CA ILE A 22 5.15 -5.51 -4.72
C ILE A 22 6.68 -5.59 -4.74
N GLY A 23 7.24 -6.28 -5.72
CA GLY A 23 8.68 -6.41 -5.88
C GLY A 23 9.36 -5.05 -6.10
N ASN A 24 10.54 -4.86 -5.47
CA ASN A 24 11.31 -3.61 -5.55
C ASN A 24 10.45 -2.34 -5.31
N SER A 25 9.57 -2.41 -4.33
CA SER A 25 8.62 -1.35 -4.02
C SER A 25 9.28 -0.12 -3.35
N ASP A 26 10.48 -0.28 -2.83
CA ASP A 26 11.37 0.77 -2.36
C ASP A 26 12.20 1.44 -3.49
N LEU A 27 12.10 0.94 -4.73
CA LEU A 27 12.74 1.48 -5.94
C LEU A 27 14.27 1.62 -5.84
N GLU A 28 14.93 0.77 -5.05
CA GLU A 28 16.37 0.79 -4.85
C GLU A 28 17.16 -0.02 -5.88
N GLN A 29 16.52 -0.98 -6.55
CA GLN A 29 17.14 -1.85 -7.55
C GLN A 29 16.83 -1.36 -8.97
N TRP A 30 17.87 -1.17 -9.78
CA TRP A 30 17.75 -0.58 -11.13
C TRP A 30 18.52 -1.38 -12.16
N GLU A 31 17.95 -1.49 -13.35
CA GLU A 31 18.57 -2.07 -14.51
C GLU A 31 19.10 -0.98 -15.45
N ASN A 32 20.16 -1.30 -16.21
CA ASN A 32 20.71 -0.47 -17.27
C ASN A 32 20.95 1.00 -16.88
N VAL A 33 21.38 1.25 -15.65
CA VAL A 33 21.57 2.60 -15.10
C VAL A 33 22.37 3.50 -16.05
N GLY A 34 21.82 4.68 -16.38
CA GLY A 34 22.40 5.64 -17.31
C GLY A 34 22.17 5.34 -18.80
N ALA A 35 21.62 4.18 -19.14
CA ALA A 35 21.28 3.83 -20.52
C ALA A 35 19.87 4.34 -20.92
N PRO A 36 19.54 4.38 -22.22
CA PRO A 36 18.20 4.69 -22.69
C PRO A 36 17.10 3.73 -22.21
N THR A 37 17.49 2.53 -21.78
CA THR A 37 16.61 1.46 -21.27
C THR A 37 16.72 1.31 -19.76
N GLU A 38 17.12 2.35 -19.05
CA GLU A 38 17.13 2.36 -17.59
C GLU A 38 15.71 2.27 -17.02
N GLU A 39 15.46 1.29 -16.18
CA GLU A 39 14.19 1.06 -15.50
C GLU A 39 14.44 0.47 -14.11
N PRO A 40 13.53 0.67 -13.12
CA PRO A 40 13.62 -0.04 -11.87
C PRO A 40 13.34 -1.54 -12.11
N VAL A 41 14.05 -2.41 -11.44
CA VAL A 41 13.74 -3.86 -11.46
C VAL A 41 12.27 -4.05 -11.10
N ASN A 42 11.55 -4.88 -11.83
CA ASN A 42 10.13 -5.17 -11.64
C ASN A 42 9.15 -4.06 -12.07
N TRP A 43 9.65 -2.94 -12.58
CA TRP A 43 8.84 -1.82 -13.06
C TRP A 43 9.29 -1.41 -14.45
N ASN A 44 8.33 -1.11 -15.31
CA ASN A 44 8.55 -0.92 -16.74
C ASN A 44 8.06 0.45 -17.20
N GLY A 45 8.72 0.98 -18.22
CA GLY A 45 8.37 2.19 -18.90
C GLY A 45 8.10 1.95 -20.39
N PHE A 46 8.20 3.01 -21.19
CA PHE A 46 7.92 2.92 -22.62
C PHE A 46 9.00 2.15 -23.40
N LYS A 47 10.25 2.09 -22.93
CA LYS A 47 11.36 1.46 -23.66
C LYS A 47 11.25 -0.07 -23.75
N THR A 48 10.58 -0.70 -22.77
CA THR A 48 10.27 -2.13 -22.75
C THR A 48 8.86 -2.44 -23.24
N GLY A 49 8.13 -1.41 -23.63
CA GLY A 49 6.77 -1.51 -24.15
C GLY A 49 6.62 -2.31 -25.44
N SER A 50 5.40 -2.43 -25.92
CA SER A 50 4.99 -3.18 -27.11
C SER A 50 4.09 -2.34 -28.00
N GLY A 51 3.60 -2.93 -29.09
CA GLY A 51 2.68 -2.30 -30.03
C GLY A 51 3.36 -1.65 -31.24
N ASN A 52 2.55 -1.19 -32.18
CA ASN A 52 3.02 -0.71 -33.49
C ASN A 52 3.92 0.54 -33.40
N PHE A 53 3.82 1.30 -32.32
CA PHE A 53 4.57 2.55 -32.11
C PHE A 53 5.69 2.42 -31.07
N ALA A 54 6.00 1.21 -30.60
CA ALA A 54 7.08 0.97 -29.63
C ALA A 54 8.46 1.48 -30.11
N GLY A 55 8.70 1.48 -31.41
CA GLY A 55 9.91 2.04 -32.00
C GLY A 55 10.12 3.56 -31.83
N PHE A 56 9.08 4.30 -31.48
CA PHE A 56 9.10 5.74 -31.17
C PHE A 56 9.21 6.04 -29.67
N ALA A 57 9.28 5.01 -28.83
CA ALA A 57 9.36 5.18 -27.39
C ALA A 57 10.61 5.96 -26.97
N ASN A 58 10.41 6.98 -26.14
CA ASN A 58 11.48 7.71 -25.48
C ASN A 58 11.73 7.17 -24.09
N LYS A 59 12.93 7.44 -23.54
CA LYS A 59 13.18 7.28 -22.12
C LYS A 59 12.33 8.29 -21.36
N GLN A 60 11.46 7.83 -20.47
CA GLN A 60 10.58 8.65 -19.64
C GLN A 60 10.55 8.16 -18.19
N ILE A 61 11.54 7.36 -17.81
CA ILE A 61 11.80 6.89 -16.47
C ILE A 61 13.30 6.85 -16.21
N GLU A 62 13.70 7.23 -15.00
CA GLU A 62 15.09 7.11 -14.55
C GLU A 62 15.18 7.10 -13.03
N ARG A 63 16.33 6.69 -12.53
CA ARG A 63 16.69 6.75 -11.12
C ARG A 63 16.98 8.19 -10.70
N SER A 64 16.42 8.59 -9.56
CA SER A 64 16.67 9.91 -8.96
C SER A 64 17.11 9.77 -7.52
N SER A 65 18.07 10.59 -7.10
CA SER A 65 18.48 10.72 -5.69
C SER A 65 17.70 11.81 -4.93
N ASN A 66 16.68 12.40 -5.55
CA ASN A 66 15.82 13.38 -4.90
C ASN A 66 14.74 12.69 -4.05
N VAL A 67 15.17 12.00 -3.01
CA VAL A 67 14.30 11.27 -2.09
C VAL A 67 13.77 12.18 -0.96
N ARG A 68 12.71 11.76 -0.28
CA ARG A 68 12.19 12.44 0.90
C ARG A 68 13.09 12.24 2.12
N ALA A 69 12.98 13.12 3.10
CA ALA A 69 13.59 12.88 4.42
C ALA A 69 12.94 11.64 5.08
N GLY A 70 13.75 10.69 5.50
CA GLY A 70 13.32 9.43 6.10
C GLY A 70 12.75 8.42 5.08
N ALA A 71 13.17 8.48 3.80
CA ALA A 71 12.95 7.42 2.82
C ALA A 71 13.61 6.11 3.28
N SER A 72 13.12 4.97 2.78
CA SER A 72 13.70 3.66 3.09
C SER A 72 15.06 3.46 2.42
N GLY A 73 15.34 4.22 1.34
CA GLY A 73 16.52 4.09 0.53
C GLY A 73 17.17 5.40 0.09
N MET A 74 18.00 5.31 -0.95
CA MET A 74 18.77 6.44 -1.52
C MET A 74 18.21 6.90 -2.87
N TYR A 75 17.28 6.16 -3.46
CA TYR A 75 16.74 6.41 -4.78
C TYR A 75 15.22 6.39 -4.78
N CYS A 76 14.66 7.06 -5.78
CA CYS A 76 13.25 7.03 -6.14
C CYS A 76 13.12 6.95 -7.66
N ALA A 77 11.94 6.59 -8.17
CA ALA A 77 11.66 6.66 -9.59
C ALA A 77 11.25 8.09 -9.98
N ARG A 78 11.88 8.62 -11.03
CA ARG A 78 11.49 9.83 -11.74
C ARG A 78 10.83 9.44 -13.03
N ILE A 79 9.56 9.82 -13.24
CA ILE A 79 8.87 9.69 -14.53
C ILE A 79 8.50 11.08 -15.04
N TRP A 80 8.53 11.27 -16.37
CA TRP A 80 8.18 12.57 -16.96
C TRP A 80 7.49 12.41 -18.30
N SER A 81 6.60 13.37 -18.61
CA SER A 81 5.97 13.48 -19.91
C SER A 81 6.94 14.07 -20.95
N THR A 82 6.77 13.72 -22.19
CA THR A 82 7.58 14.26 -23.30
C THR A 82 6.70 14.62 -24.49
N SER A 83 7.20 15.46 -25.39
CA SER A 83 6.52 15.74 -26.66
C SER A 83 7.09 14.84 -27.75
N VAL A 84 6.23 14.05 -28.38
CA VAL A 84 6.53 13.20 -29.53
C VAL A 84 5.69 13.66 -30.71
N LEU A 85 6.32 14.18 -31.76
CA LEU A 85 5.63 14.72 -32.95
C LEU A 85 4.55 15.78 -32.61
N GLY A 86 4.78 16.59 -31.56
CA GLY A 86 3.84 17.62 -31.13
C GLY A 86 2.71 17.11 -30.21
N ILE A 87 2.70 15.83 -29.88
CA ILE A 87 1.73 15.19 -28.97
C ILE A 87 2.41 14.95 -27.64
N VAL A 88 1.73 15.27 -26.54
CA VAL A 88 2.23 14.96 -25.20
C VAL A 88 2.05 13.46 -24.94
N ALA A 89 3.16 12.75 -24.78
CA ALA A 89 3.19 11.37 -24.27
C ALA A 89 3.42 11.42 -22.77
N ASN A 90 2.49 10.89 -21.98
CA ASN A 90 2.59 10.84 -20.54
C ASN A 90 3.84 10.06 -20.11
N GLY A 91 4.49 10.47 -19.02
CA GLY A 91 5.42 9.61 -18.29
C GLY A 91 4.62 8.50 -17.60
N THR A 92 5.05 7.26 -17.76
CA THR A 92 4.35 6.10 -17.19
C THR A 92 5.36 5.12 -16.59
N MET A 93 5.03 4.59 -15.41
CA MET A 93 5.70 3.48 -14.75
C MET A 93 4.66 2.44 -14.35
N THR A 94 4.88 1.18 -14.68
CA THR A 94 3.95 0.08 -14.36
C THR A 94 4.70 -1.20 -14.02
N CYS A 95 4.15 -2.04 -13.14
CA CYS A 95 4.63 -3.41 -12.95
C CYS A 95 4.13 -4.39 -14.05
N GLY A 96 3.33 -3.90 -15.00
CA GLY A 96 2.95 -4.59 -16.23
C GLY A 96 3.74 -4.12 -17.43
N ARG A 97 3.15 -4.19 -18.62
CA ARG A 97 3.73 -3.74 -19.90
C ARG A 97 2.88 -2.67 -20.54
N ILE A 98 3.51 -1.72 -21.24
CA ILE A 98 2.83 -0.65 -21.97
C ILE A 98 2.63 -1.07 -23.43
N ASN A 99 1.39 -1.01 -23.94
CA ASN A 99 1.09 -1.18 -25.36
C ASN A 99 0.88 0.16 -26.05
N MET A 100 1.70 0.45 -27.03
CA MET A 100 1.67 1.68 -27.87
C MET A 100 1.06 1.34 -29.23
N GLY A 101 -0.26 1.23 -29.29
CA GLY A 101 -0.98 0.81 -30.51
C GLY A 101 -1.40 1.96 -31.41
N SER A 102 -1.40 3.21 -30.92
CA SER A 102 -1.88 4.39 -31.67
C SER A 102 -1.12 5.66 -31.29
N THR A 103 -0.97 6.57 -32.25
CA THR A 103 -0.46 7.94 -32.03
C THR A 103 -1.49 8.87 -31.38
N THR A 104 -2.76 8.50 -31.34
CA THR A 104 -3.79 9.24 -30.61
C THR A 104 -3.79 8.79 -29.14
N PRO A 105 -3.41 9.63 -28.17
CA PRO A 105 -3.17 9.18 -26.79
C PRO A 105 -4.37 8.47 -26.15
N ALA A 106 -5.58 8.96 -26.34
CA ALA A 106 -6.79 8.40 -25.77
C ALA A 106 -7.38 7.21 -26.56
N ASN A 107 -6.68 6.70 -27.59
CA ASN A 107 -7.14 5.55 -28.35
C ASN A 107 -7.07 4.27 -27.51
N ALA A 108 -8.11 3.42 -27.58
CA ALA A 108 -8.18 2.16 -26.83
C ALA A 108 -7.06 1.14 -27.18
N ALA A 109 -6.29 1.36 -28.26
CA ALA A 109 -5.12 0.56 -28.56
C ALA A 109 -3.89 0.95 -27.72
N ASN A 110 -3.97 2.00 -26.90
CA ASN A 110 -2.96 2.40 -25.93
C ASN A 110 -3.43 1.99 -24.52
N TYR A 111 -2.74 1.06 -23.91
CA TYR A 111 -3.08 0.55 -22.58
C TYR A 111 -1.83 -0.01 -21.87
N ASN A 112 -1.89 -0.10 -20.56
CA ASN A 112 -0.98 -0.91 -19.77
C ASN A 112 -1.64 -2.27 -19.52
N TYR A 113 -0.86 -3.32 -19.35
CA TYR A 113 -1.44 -4.65 -19.14
C TYR A 113 -0.53 -5.57 -18.33
N SER A 114 -1.14 -6.47 -17.57
CA SER A 114 -0.43 -7.62 -17.03
C SER A 114 -0.16 -8.63 -18.15
N SER A 115 1.02 -9.20 -18.20
CA SER A 115 1.33 -10.37 -19.02
C SER A 115 1.70 -11.52 -18.10
N ILE A 116 0.70 -12.24 -17.60
CA ILE A 116 0.86 -13.23 -16.53
C ILE A 116 1.81 -14.38 -16.88
N ALA A 117 2.04 -14.60 -18.17
CA ALA A 117 3.02 -15.60 -18.66
C ALA A 117 4.48 -15.11 -18.65
N ASP A 118 4.72 -13.82 -18.38
CA ASP A 118 6.04 -13.20 -18.36
C ASP A 118 6.27 -12.47 -17.03
N ALA A 119 7.17 -13.02 -16.21
CA ALA A 119 7.46 -12.47 -14.89
C ALA A 119 8.03 -11.04 -14.91
N ASN A 120 8.54 -10.55 -16.07
CA ASN A 120 8.99 -9.15 -16.18
C ASN A 120 7.82 -8.17 -16.31
N PHE A 121 6.63 -8.63 -16.63
CA PHE A 121 5.44 -7.82 -16.92
C PHE A 121 4.20 -8.28 -16.12
N SER A 122 4.43 -8.94 -15.01
CA SER A 122 3.36 -9.38 -14.09
C SER A 122 3.86 -9.36 -12.65
N GLU A 123 3.03 -8.89 -11.75
CA GLU A 123 3.34 -8.82 -10.32
C GLU A 123 2.39 -9.74 -9.55
N PRO A 124 2.88 -10.87 -9.00
CA PRO A 124 2.07 -11.78 -8.22
C PRO A 124 1.54 -11.11 -6.94
N CYS A 125 0.24 -11.24 -6.69
CA CYS A 125 -0.41 -10.80 -5.47
C CYS A 125 -1.54 -11.77 -5.14
N VAL A 126 -1.30 -12.68 -4.22
CA VAL A 126 -2.25 -13.75 -3.83
C VAL A 126 -3.08 -13.38 -2.61
N ASP A 127 -2.77 -12.25 -1.98
CA ASP A 127 -3.48 -11.73 -0.82
C ASP A 127 -4.45 -10.61 -1.21
N SER A 128 -5.29 -10.20 -0.28
CA SER A 128 -6.29 -9.15 -0.46
C SER A 128 -5.91 -7.90 0.32
N PRO A 129 -5.15 -6.95 -0.27
CA PRO A 129 -4.73 -5.73 0.41
C PRO A 129 -5.90 -4.77 0.63
N ASP A 130 -5.93 -4.07 1.76
CA ASP A 130 -6.93 -3.04 2.06
C ASP A 130 -6.64 -1.72 1.36
N SER A 131 -5.37 -1.38 1.20
CA SER A 131 -4.97 -0.15 0.54
C SER A 131 -3.58 -0.26 -0.10
N ILE A 132 -3.32 0.62 -1.07
CA ILE A 132 -1.98 0.89 -1.59
C ILE A 132 -1.51 2.25 -1.06
N VAL A 133 -0.27 2.29 -0.61
CA VAL A 133 0.38 3.49 -0.06
C VAL A 133 1.66 3.76 -0.83
N PHE A 134 1.96 5.03 -1.06
CA PHE A 134 3.20 5.46 -1.70
C PHE A 134 3.52 6.92 -1.32
N TRP A 135 4.76 7.31 -1.54
CA TRP A 135 5.17 8.69 -1.49
C TRP A 135 5.31 9.26 -2.90
N VAL A 136 4.91 10.50 -3.06
CA VAL A 136 4.90 11.17 -4.35
C VAL A 136 5.27 12.64 -4.25
N LYS A 137 5.99 13.12 -5.26
CA LYS A 137 6.23 14.55 -5.48
C LYS A 137 5.93 14.85 -6.95
N TYR A 138 4.87 15.61 -7.22
CA TYR A 138 4.43 15.95 -8.56
C TYR A 138 4.67 17.41 -8.88
N THR A 139 5.35 17.67 -9.99
CA THR A 139 5.66 19.01 -10.51
C THR A 139 5.12 19.16 -11.92
N GLN A 140 4.32 20.17 -12.16
CA GLN A 140 3.81 20.52 -13.48
C GLN A 140 4.76 21.51 -14.18
N ALA A 141 5.15 21.22 -15.43
CA ALA A 141 5.99 22.10 -16.25
C ALA A 141 5.20 23.23 -16.91
N GLY A 142 3.94 22.97 -17.27
CA GLY A 142 3.02 23.99 -17.80
C GLY A 142 2.03 24.42 -16.73
N GLY A 143 1.67 25.68 -16.62
CA GLY A 143 0.74 26.22 -15.62
C GLY A 143 -0.71 25.69 -15.72
N GLY A 144 -0.90 24.43 -16.04
CA GLY A 144 -2.18 23.75 -16.16
C GLY A 144 -2.68 23.18 -14.82
N SER A 145 -3.93 22.72 -14.80
CA SER A 145 -4.57 22.07 -13.65
C SER A 145 -4.70 20.55 -13.85
N GLN A 146 -3.81 19.94 -14.63
CA GLN A 146 -3.85 18.49 -14.86
C GLN A 146 -3.41 17.73 -13.63
N ASN A 147 -4.09 16.62 -13.35
CA ASN A 147 -3.73 15.71 -12.27
C ASN A 147 -2.80 14.61 -12.79
N ALA A 148 -1.87 14.18 -11.98
CA ALA A 148 -1.24 12.87 -12.13
C ALA A 148 -2.20 11.77 -11.69
N ARG A 149 -1.89 10.50 -12.03
CA ARG A 149 -2.76 9.36 -11.74
C ARG A 149 -1.95 8.19 -11.20
N ILE A 150 -2.53 7.47 -10.26
CA ILE A 150 -2.22 6.07 -9.97
C ILE A 150 -3.48 5.24 -10.21
N HIS A 151 -3.30 4.03 -10.74
CA HIS A 151 -4.31 2.99 -10.77
C HIS A 151 -3.69 1.65 -10.41
N ALA A 152 -4.22 1.00 -9.40
CA ALA A 152 -3.87 -0.35 -8.99
C ALA A 152 -5.08 -1.27 -9.20
N ILE A 153 -4.88 -2.39 -9.87
CA ILE A 153 -5.92 -3.37 -10.24
C ILE A 153 -5.50 -4.72 -9.68
N LEU A 154 -6.21 -5.22 -8.67
CA LEU A 154 -6.08 -6.59 -8.19
C LEU A 154 -6.94 -7.51 -9.05
N HIS A 155 -6.37 -8.58 -9.61
CA HIS A 155 -7.04 -9.43 -10.59
C HIS A 155 -6.65 -10.92 -10.44
N ASP A 156 -7.40 -11.79 -11.08
CA ASP A 156 -7.12 -13.23 -11.17
C ASP A 156 -6.02 -13.54 -12.21
N ALA A 157 -5.88 -14.78 -12.60
CA ALA A 157 -4.90 -15.25 -13.59
C ALA A 157 -5.36 -14.93 -15.04
N PHE A 158 -5.57 -13.65 -15.35
CA PHE A 158 -5.92 -13.12 -16.67
C PHE A 158 -5.09 -11.88 -17.01
N ASP A 159 -4.73 -11.68 -18.27
CA ASP A 159 -4.03 -10.49 -18.75
C ASP A 159 -4.98 -9.27 -18.80
N VAL A 160 -5.07 -8.53 -17.71
CA VAL A 160 -5.95 -7.36 -17.61
C VAL A 160 -5.31 -6.10 -18.17
N HIS A 161 -6.14 -5.17 -18.65
CA HIS A 161 -5.74 -3.88 -19.20
C HIS A 161 -6.07 -2.71 -18.27
N ASP A 162 -5.25 -1.66 -18.33
CA ASP A 162 -5.51 -0.32 -17.79
C ASP A 162 -5.37 0.72 -18.92
N PRO A 163 -6.46 1.36 -19.39
CA PRO A 163 -7.84 1.30 -18.86
C PRO A 163 -8.50 -0.08 -18.98
N ILE A 164 -9.37 -0.38 -17.99
CA ILE A 164 -10.10 -1.65 -17.94
C ILE A 164 -11.05 -1.74 -19.15
N ASP A 165 -10.87 -2.76 -19.96
CA ASP A 165 -11.73 -3.06 -21.10
C ASP A 165 -12.81 -4.13 -20.77
N ALA A 166 -13.67 -4.43 -21.71
CA ALA A 166 -14.76 -5.39 -21.52
C ALA A 166 -14.27 -6.82 -21.25
N ASN A 167 -13.08 -7.19 -21.73
CA ASN A 167 -12.50 -8.51 -21.51
C ASN A 167 -11.87 -8.60 -20.11
N SER A 168 -11.26 -7.52 -19.65
CA SER A 168 -10.65 -7.44 -18.32
C SER A 168 -11.67 -7.37 -17.20
N GLN A 169 -12.81 -6.70 -17.44
CA GLN A 169 -13.83 -6.43 -16.40
C GLN A 169 -14.26 -7.66 -15.59
N PRO A 170 -14.49 -8.86 -16.18
CA PRO A 170 -14.88 -10.05 -15.42
C PRO A 170 -13.80 -10.59 -14.49
N HIS A 171 -12.53 -10.18 -14.66
CA HIS A 171 -11.35 -10.65 -13.97
C HIS A 171 -10.87 -9.72 -12.85
N ILE A 172 -11.55 -8.57 -12.68
CA ILE A 172 -11.20 -7.58 -11.67
C ILE A 172 -11.73 -7.99 -10.30
N ILE A 173 -10.87 -8.02 -9.31
CA ILE A 173 -11.19 -8.32 -7.92
C ILE A 173 -11.36 -7.03 -7.13
N ALA A 174 -10.39 -6.11 -7.25
CA ALA A 174 -10.46 -4.81 -6.60
C ALA A 174 -9.68 -3.75 -7.39
N THR A 175 -10.02 -2.49 -7.19
CA THR A 175 -9.30 -1.36 -7.77
C THR A 175 -9.01 -0.29 -6.72
N ALA A 176 -7.86 0.38 -6.86
CA ALA A 176 -7.54 1.59 -6.12
C ALA A 176 -7.05 2.65 -7.11
N GLU A 177 -7.81 3.73 -7.27
CA GLU A 177 -7.50 4.80 -8.22
C GLU A 177 -7.50 6.17 -7.54
N LEU A 178 -6.53 6.99 -7.89
CA LEU A 178 -6.46 8.38 -7.45
C LEU A 178 -5.88 9.27 -8.54
N ASN A 179 -6.59 10.33 -8.87
CA ASN A 179 -6.07 11.46 -9.60
C ASN A 179 -5.68 12.56 -8.60
N TYR A 180 -4.42 13.02 -8.62
CA TYR A 180 -3.91 13.95 -7.62
C TYR A 180 -3.23 15.16 -8.28
N PRO A 181 -3.40 16.37 -7.69
CA PRO A 181 -2.80 17.61 -8.19
C PRO A 181 -1.30 17.67 -7.88
N ALA A 182 -0.62 18.67 -8.47
CA ALA A 182 0.76 18.99 -8.13
C ALA A 182 0.92 19.24 -6.62
N THR A 183 2.04 18.74 -6.06
CA THR A 183 2.29 18.75 -4.61
C THR A 183 3.02 20.01 -4.12
N GLY A 184 3.14 21.03 -4.97
CA GLY A 184 3.84 22.27 -4.60
C GLY A 184 5.32 22.11 -4.28
N GLY A 185 5.96 21.08 -4.88
CA GLY A 185 7.38 20.78 -4.65
C GLY A 185 7.67 19.96 -3.39
N ASN A 186 6.64 19.51 -2.67
CA ASN A 186 6.77 18.71 -1.45
C ASN A 186 6.54 17.22 -1.74
N TRP A 187 7.14 16.35 -0.95
CA TRP A 187 6.78 14.95 -0.87
C TRP A 187 5.49 14.79 -0.05
N GLU A 188 4.54 14.04 -0.59
CA GLU A 188 3.28 13.71 0.06
C GLU A 188 3.08 12.19 0.11
N ARG A 189 2.61 11.71 1.25
CA ARG A 189 2.17 10.31 1.39
C ARG A 189 0.72 10.20 0.92
N LYS A 190 0.47 9.29 -0.01
CA LYS A 190 -0.89 8.92 -0.44
C LYS A 190 -1.22 7.53 0.07
N SER A 191 -2.48 7.34 0.45
CA SER A 191 -3.05 6.05 0.84
C SER A 191 -4.40 5.92 0.16
N ILE A 192 -4.59 4.86 -0.61
CA ILE A 192 -5.79 4.66 -1.42
C ILE A 192 -6.38 3.31 -1.06
N PRO A 193 -7.60 3.25 -0.51
CA PRO A 193 -8.26 1.99 -0.23
C PRO A 193 -8.61 1.26 -1.53
N PHE A 194 -8.50 -0.06 -1.53
CA PHE A 194 -9.03 -0.90 -2.59
C PHE A 194 -10.56 -1.01 -2.47
N THR A 195 -11.24 -0.77 -3.58
CA THR A 195 -12.67 -1.02 -3.73
C THR A 195 -12.85 -2.40 -4.34
N TYR A 196 -13.32 -3.35 -3.56
CA TYR A 196 -13.55 -4.73 -3.97
C TYR A 196 -14.83 -4.84 -4.79
N THR A 197 -14.77 -5.58 -5.90
CA THR A 197 -15.93 -5.86 -6.74
C THR A 197 -16.79 -6.99 -6.13
N ALA A 198 -18.07 -7.03 -6.49
CA ALA A 198 -18.98 -8.10 -6.06
C ALA A 198 -18.87 -9.35 -6.97
N ASN A 199 -17.66 -9.77 -7.34
CA ASN A 199 -17.41 -10.99 -8.15
C ASN A 199 -17.07 -12.17 -7.23
N PRO A 200 -18.07 -12.88 -6.67
CA PRO A 200 -17.80 -13.97 -5.75
C PRO A 200 -17.13 -15.13 -6.48
N GLY A 201 -16.04 -15.63 -5.91
CA GLY A 201 -15.31 -16.79 -6.42
C GLY A 201 -14.04 -16.48 -7.21
N LEU A 202 -13.72 -15.21 -7.47
CA LEU A 202 -12.41 -14.85 -7.97
C LEU A 202 -11.37 -14.95 -6.85
N VAL A 203 -10.19 -15.48 -7.18
CA VAL A 203 -9.06 -15.60 -6.26
C VAL A 203 -7.97 -14.65 -6.75
N PRO A 204 -7.42 -13.79 -5.87
CA PRO A 204 -6.31 -12.92 -6.23
C PRO A 204 -5.12 -13.73 -6.75
N GLY A 205 -4.53 -13.26 -7.83
CA GLY A 205 -3.36 -13.86 -8.44
C GLY A 205 -2.26 -12.84 -8.73
N PHE A 206 -2.69 -11.64 -9.15
CA PHE A 206 -1.78 -10.59 -9.61
C PHE A 206 -2.30 -9.20 -9.27
N VAL A 207 -1.39 -8.22 -9.27
CA VAL A 207 -1.72 -6.80 -9.20
C VAL A 207 -1.05 -6.04 -10.33
N LEU A 208 -1.81 -5.23 -11.07
CA LEU A 208 -1.30 -4.28 -12.05
C LEU A 208 -1.32 -2.88 -11.43
N VAL A 209 -0.16 -2.27 -11.26
CA VAL A 209 -0.04 -0.90 -10.75
C VAL A 209 0.55 -0.02 -11.85
N THR A 210 -0.11 1.11 -12.08
CA THR A 210 0.32 2.11 -13.08
C THR A 210 0.35 3.50 -12.47
N PHE A 211 1.48 4.17 -12.58
CA PHE A 211 1.64 5.60 -12.30
C PHE A 211 1.76 6.36 -13.62
N ALA A 212 1.08 7.50 -13.74
CA ALA A 212 1.15 8.37 -14.90
C ALA A 212 1.25 9.85 -14.52
N THR A 213 2.05 10.61 -15.26
CA THR A 213 2.19 12.06 -15.03
C THR A 213 0.91 12.85 -15.30
N ASN A 214 0.02 12.30 -16.12
CA ASN A 214 -1.23 12.96 -16.51
C ASN A 214 -2.38 11.94 -16.49
N ALA A 215 -3.44 12.26 -15.75
CA ALA A 215 -4.63 11.43 -15.64
C ALA A 215 -5.38 11.34 -16.98
N THR A 216 -5.38 12.41 -17.77
CA THR A 216 -5.95 12.41 -19.12
C THR A 216 -4.84 12.08 -20.12
N PRO A 217 -4.95 11.01 -20.92
CA PRO A 217 -3.99 10.68 -21.97
C PRO A 217 -3.79 11.83 -22.95
N GLY A 218 -2.54 12.25 -23.14
CA GLY A 218 -2.19 13.40 -24.00
C GLY A 218 -2.47 14.76 -23.38
N GLY A 219 -2.95 14.81 -22.13
CA GLY A 219 -3.11 16.04 -21.36
C GLY A 219 -1.79 16.53 -20.77
N GLY A 220 -1.85 17.68 -20.06
CA GLY A 220 -0.67 18.27 -19.44
C GLY A 220 0.31 18.90 -20.41
N ALA A 221 1.57 18.99 -20.00
CA ALA A 221 2.66 19.57 -20.78
C ALA A 221 3.87 18.61 -20.81
N ALA A 222 4.73 18.77 -21.83
CA ALA A 222 6.02 18.10 -21.80
C ALA A 222 6.81 18.54 -20.58
N ASN A 223 7.50 17.59 -19.93
CA ASN A 223 8.24 17.73 -18.67
C ASN A 223 7.37 17.89 -17.40
N ASP A 224 6.08 17.57 -17.44
CA ASP A 224 5.36 17.26 -16.21
C ASP A 224 6.06 16.05 -15.56
N GLU A 225 6.39 16.13 -14.28
CA GLU A 225 7.30 15.21 -13.60
C GLU A 225 6.67 14.67 -12.31
N VAL A 226 6.75 13.35 -12.12
CA VAL A 226 6.39 12.69 -10.87
C VAL A 226 7.60 11.92 -10.34
N LEU A 227 7.96 12.16 -9.09
CA LEU A 227 8.84 11.30 -8.32
C LEU A 227 7.99 10.37 -7.46
N ILE A 228 8.33 9.09 -7.41
CA ILE A 228 7.59 8.04 -6.71
C ILE A 228 8.57 7.27 -5.83
N ASP A 229 8.15 6.93 -4.61
CA ASP A 229 8.98 6.22 -3.65
C ASP A 229 8.14 5.43 -2.63
N ASP A 230 8.75 4.43 -2.00
CA ASP A 230 8.21 3.67 -0.87
C ASP A 230 6.76 3.20 -1.11
N ILE A 231 6.54 2.40 -2.14
CA ILE A 231 5.24 1.83 -2.46
C ILE A 231 4.99 0.64 -1.52
N SER A 232 3.79 0.49 -0.96
CA SER A 232 3.45 -0.66 -0.12
C SER A 232 1.98 -1.03 -0.23
N LEU A 233 1.69 -2.32 -0.17
CA LEU A 233 0.36 -2.85 0.06
C LEU A 233 0.13 -2.96 1.56
N VAL A 234 -0.98 -2.42 2.05
CA VAL A 234 -1.37 -2.47 3.46
C VAL A 234 -2.46 -3.52 3.61
N TYR A 235 -2.27 -4.38 4.58
CA TYR A 235 -3.22 -5.42 4.95
C TYR A 235 -3.63 -5.19 6.39
N ASN A 236 -4.88 -4.91 6.63
CA ASN A 236 -5.44 -4.94 7.96
C ASN A 236 -5.71 -6.42 8.30
N GLY A 237 -4.63 -7.17 8.41
CA GLY A 237 -4.70 -8.60 8.66
C GLY A 237 -5.58 -8.89 9.87
N GLY A 238 -6.54 -9.77 9.70
CA GLY A 238 -7.50 -10.20 10.72
C GLY A 238 -6.89 -10.95 11.90
N VAL A 239 -5.90 -10.35 12.54
CA VAL A 239 -5.43 -10.53 13.91
C VAL A 239 -5.18 -9.18 14.58
N GLY A 240 -5.68 -8.09 13.98
CA GLY A 240 -5.84 -6.82 14.65
C GLY A 240 -7.27 -6.76 15.16
N LEU A 241 -7.45 -6.47 16.41
CA LEU A 241 -8.70 -5.98 16.98
C LEU A 241 -9.37 -5.09 15.95
N ASP A 242 -10.60 -5.41 15.52
CA ASP A 242 -11.46 -4.46 14.83
C ASP A 242 -11.40 -3.16 15.63
N GLU A 243 -10.71 -2.15 15.14
CA GLU A 243 -10.99 -0.80 15.55
C GLU A 243 -12.35 -0.42 14.91
N ALA A 244 -13.39 -1.11 15.36
CA ALA A 244 -14.72 -0.56 15.26
C ALA A 244 -14.62 0.87 15.77
N SER A 245 -15.28 1.81 15.12
CA SER A 245 -15.38 3.22 15.51
C SER A 245 -16.16 3.34 16.85
N ILE A 246 -15.61 2.78 17.90
CA ILE A 246 -16.12 2.78 19.26
C ILE A 246 -15.43 3.95 19.93
N ALA A 247 -16.19 4.77 20.61
CA ALA A 247 -15.67 5.92 21.35
C ALA A 247 -14.40 5.52 22.12
N PRO A 248 -13.29 6.25 21.98
CA PRO A 248 -12.00 5.83 22.53
C PRO A 248 -12.11 5.64 24.04
N MET A 249 -11.74 4.46 24.53
CA MET A 249 -11.58 4.21 25.94
C MET A 249 -10.25 4.81 26.39
N HIS A 250 -10.29 5.59 27.47
CA HIS A 250 -9.09 6.12 28.12
C HIS A 250 -8.98 5.56 29.53
N ALA A 251 -7.76 5.42 30.04
CA ALA A 251 -7.51 4.95 31.39
C ALA A 251 -6.54 5.89 32.10
N ASN A 252 -6.82 6.16 33.36
CA ASN A 252 -5.94 6.86 34.29
C ASN A 252 -5.78 6.04 35.56
N TYR A 253 -4.56 5.97 36.08
CA TYR A 253 -4.26 5.26 37.31
C TYR A 253 -3.69 6.24 38.35
N SER A 254 -4.32 6.29 39.50
CA SER A 254 -3.86 7.09 40.64
C SER A 254 -4.40 6.51 41.95
N ASN A 255 -3.60 6.56 43.01
CA ASN A 255 -3.99 6.11 44.36
C ASN A 255 -4.55 4.68 44.39
N GLU A 256 -3.88 3.74 43.71
CA GLU A 256 -4.30 2.34 43.59
C GLU A 256 -5.71 2.16 42.97
N GLU A 257 -6.18 3.15 42.22
CA GLU A 257 -7.46 3.09 41.49
C GLU A 257 -7.21 3.29 39.98
N LEU A 258 -7.66 2.35 39.18
CA LEU A 258 -7.77 2.49 37.71
C LEU A 258 -9.14 3.04 37.37
N THR A 259 -9.17 4.22 36.74
CA THR A 259 -10.40 4.87 36.29
C THR A 259 -10.45 4.81 34.77
N LEU A 260 -11.54 4.28 34.20
CA LEU A 260 -11.82 4.25 32.75
C LEU A 260 -12.76 5.38 32.36
N PHE A 261 -12.55 5.96 31.17
CA PHE A 261 -13.36 6.99 30.56
C PHE A 261 -13.79 6.55 29.16
N GLY A 262 -14.98 6.90 28.73
CA GLY A 262 -15.60 6.44 27.48
C GLY A 262 -16.45 5.19 27.74
N GLN A 263 -16.10 4.04 27.16
CA GLN A 263 -16.73 2.77 27.52
C GLN A 263 -16.16 2.31 28.88
N ILE A 264 -17.03 2.14 29.86
CA ILE A 264 -16.62 1.96 31.26
C ILE A 264 -17.17 0.71 31.92
N GLN A 265 -18.11 -0.02 31.31
CA GLN A 265 -18.78 -1.17 31.93
C GLN A 265 -18.53 -2.46 31.15
N GLY A 266 -18.00 -3.48 31.79
CA GLY A 266 -17.74 -4.78 31.19
C GLY A 266 -16.71 -5.61 31.97
N ASP A 267 -16.21 -6.66 31.33
CA ASP A 267 -15.11 -7.50 31.81
C ASP A 267 -13.78 -6.81 31.49
N LEU A 268 -13.10 -6.36 32.54
CA LEU A 268 -11.79 -5.70 32.45
C LEU A 268 -10.67 -6.69 32.70
N THR A 269 -9.71 -6.74 31.78
CA THR A 269 -8.44 -7.43 31.98
C THR A 269 -7.30 -6.41 31.85
N VAL A 270 -6.35 -6.43 32.77
CA VAL A 270 -5.15 -5.58 32.70
C VAL A 270 -3.91 -6.45 32.51
N TYR A 271 -3.10 -6.07 31.53
CA TYR A 271 -1.85 -6.75 31.17
C TYR A 271 -0.66 -5.83 31.42
N SER A 272 0.43 -6.41 31.91
CA SER A 272 1.75 -5.75 31.88
C SER A 272 2.38 -5.82 30.48
N MET A 273 3.42 -5.04 30.23
CA MET A 273 4.07 -4.96 28.90
C MET A 273 4.70 -6.27 28.42
N ASN A 274 4.97 -7.23 29.31
CA ASN A 274 5.44 -8.56 28.95
C ASN A 274 4.29 -9.56 28.68
N GLY A 275 3.02 -9.06 28.62
CA GLY A 275 1.83 -9.86 28.34
C GLY A 275 1.26 -10.63 29.52
N ALA A 276 1.83 -10.47 30.73
CA ALA A 276 1.26 -11.12 31.92
C ALA A 276 -0.03 -10.43 32.35
N GLU A 277 -1.08 -11.21 32.59
CA GLU A 277 -2.31 -10.74 33.21
C GLU A 277 -2.06 -10.38 34.67
N VAL A 278 -2.39 -9.15 35.05
CA VAL A 278 -2.23 -8.62 36.43
C VAL A 278 -3.54 -8.34 37.11
N PHE A 279 -4.63 -8.29 36.35
CA PHE A 279 -5.99 -8.15 36.87
C PHE A 279 -7.02 -8.72 35.89
N ASN A 280 -8.06 -9.32 36.39
CA ASN A 280 -9.26 -9.72 35.64
C ASN A 280 -10.50 -9.61 36.54
N GLY A 281 -11.53 -8.91 36.05
CA GLY A 281 -12.77 -8.76 36.78
C GLY A 281 -13.73 -7.76 36.14
N LEU A 282 -14.96 -7.74 36.65
CA LEU A 282 -15.99 -6.79 36.21
C LEU A 282 -15.65 -5.37 36.69
N THR A 283 -15.89 -4.39 35.83
CA THR A 283 -15.77 -2.97 36.18
C THR A 283 -17.01 -2.18 35.77
N ASN A 284 -17.24 -1.08 36.46
CA ASN A 284 -18.22 -0.04 36.11
C ASN A 284 -17.55 1.35 35.91
N GLY A 285 -16.28 1.31 35.56
CA GLY A 285 -15.46 2.50 35.27
C GLY A 285 -14.38 2.76 36.32
N LYS A 286 -14.46 2.18 37.51
CA LYS A 286 -13.46 2.29 38.57
C LYS A 286 -13.12 0.92 39.13
N THR A 287 -11.83 0.67 39.28
CA THR A 287 -11.32 -0.62 39.76
C THR A 287 -10.14 -0.39 40.69
N SER A 288 -10.24 -0.83 41.92
CA SER A 288 -9.11 -0.83 42.87
C SER A 288 -8.16 -1.96 42.51
N ILE A 289 -6.90 -1.61 42.19
CA ILE A 289 -5.86 -2.54 41.81
C ILE A 289 -4.50 -1.98 42.22
N SER A 290 -3.67 -2.76 42.88
CA SER A 290 -2.32 -2.36 43.22
C SER A 290 -1.36 -2.76 42.11
N LEU A 291 -0.76 -1.76 41.44
CA LEU A 291 0.22 -1.93 40.37
C LEU A 291 1.55 -1.28 40.72
N THR A 292 2.63 -1.89 40.30
CA THR A 292 3.97 -1.31 40.42
C THR A 292 4.24 -0.33 39.24
N GLY A 293 5.18 0.59 39.41
CA GLY A 293 5.55 1.54 38.35
C GLY A 293 5.86 0.82 37.04
N GLY A 294 5.24 1.31 35.93
CA GLY A 294 5.37 0.67 34.63
C GLY A 294 4.29 1.07 33.65
N ILE A 295 4.28 0.40 32.50
CA ILE A 295 3.27 0.58 31.45
C ILE A 295 2.38 -0.65 31.41
N TYR A 296 1.09 -0.43 31.25
CA TYR A 296 0.06 -1.46 31.25
C TYR A 296 -0.92 -1.25 30.10
N VAL A 297 -1.64 -2.32 29.74
CA VAL A 297 -2.73 -2.31 28.77
C VAL A 297 -4.01 -2.75 29.48
N ALA A 298 -5.03 -1.90 29.48
CA ALA A 298 -6.38 -2.26 29.90
C ALA A 298 -7.19 -2.73 28.69
N ARG A 299 -7.82 -3.90 28.79
CA ARG A 299 -8.74 -4.47 27.81
C ARG A 299 -10.10 -4.67 28.45
N LEU A 300 -11.15 -4.09 27.85
CA LEU A 300 -12.53 -4.19 28.30
C LEU A 300 -13.37 -4.91 27.27
N ILE A 301 -14.22 -5.84 27.67
CA ILE A 301 -15.26 -6.44 26.85
C ILE A 301 -16.61 -5.99 27.42
N ASP A 302 -17.41 -5.27 26.63
CA ASP A 302 -18.73 -4.82 27.05
C ASP A 302 -19.78 -5.94 27.03
N GLN A 303 -21.01 -5.64 27.46
CA GLN A 303 -22.12 -6.59 27.48
C GLN A 303 -22.57 -7.05 26.07
N ASN A 304 -22.20 -6.34 25.02
CA ASN A 304 -22.49 -6.66 23.62
C ASN A 304 -21.36 -7.45 22.95
N GLY A 305 -20.25 -7.73 23.68
CA GLY A 305 -19.08 -8.41 23.16
C GLY A 305 -18.09 -7.51 22.44
N ASN A 306 -18.28 -6.18 22.45
CA ASN A 306 -17.33 -5.24 21.87
C ASN A 306 -16.06 -5.17 22.72
N ILE A 307 -14.90 -5.10 22.08
CA ILE A 307 -13.60 -5.08 22.73
C ILE A 307 -13.00 -3.69 22.63
N PHE A 308 -12.60 -3.14 23.77
CA PHE A 308 -11.90 -1.86 23.88
C PHE A 308 -10.52 -2.09 24.50
N SER A 309 -9.54 -1.32 24.09
CA SER A 309 -8.23 -1.37 24.73
C SER A 309 -7.60 0.01 24.82
N THR A 310 -6.83 0.24 25.87
CA THR A 310 -6.07 1.47 26.06
C THR A 310 -4.81 1.18 26.87
N LYS A 311 -3.78 2.00 26.63
CA LYS A 311 -2.51 1.95 27.34
C LYS A 311 -2.46 3.04 28.39
N PHE A 312 -1.93 2.73 29.58
CA PHE A 312 -1.74 3.69 30.65
C PHE A 312 -0.41 3.47 31.38
N SER A 313 0.07 4.50 32.06
CA SER A 313 1.29 4.46 32.86
C SER A 313 0.99 4.54 34.35
N VAL A 314 1.78 3.83 35.13
CA VAL A 314 1.81 3.87 36.61
C VAL A 314 3.17 4.45 36.98
N ASN A 315 3.18 5.54 37.72
CA ASN A 315 4.39 6.23 38.20
C ASN A 315 4.82 5.73 39.57
#